data_8c02e7ee0f3b38c7f93fa548b309ccbf
#
_entry.id   8c02e7ee0f3b38c7f93fa548b309ccbf
#
_cell.length_a   1.000
_cell.length_b   1.000
_cell.length_c   1.000
_cell.angle_alpha   90.00
_cell.angle_beta   90.00
_cell.angle_gamma   90.00
#
_symmetry.space_group_name_H-M   'P 1'
#
loop_
_entity.id
_entity.type
_entity.pdbx_description
1 polymer ?
#
loop_
_entity_poly.entity_id
_entity_poly.type
_entity_poly.pdbx_seq_one_letter_code
_entity_poly.pdbx_strand_id
1 'polypeptide(L)'
;MELKFRKLRADEIDVRAGRVIDGKKQGALLLLYKDARCDMDLLDETVGAMNWQRKHSRDNANCAVGIYDSDKQEWIWKEDTGTESNAEAAKGLASDSFKRACTNWGIGRELYTAKNIFVPCELKDGKLPKWLSWYVEEIEYNERGEIATLVICDNNDNIVYNKQAHINTPNLHKSEEVDKQTDNEKETKHDENSESKEDFRSVFEEVQNEDLTNAENVEIVYKNGTKERVGNLPIVWLRTLSNKTEEKYKEAMEAAKTILKLKYNESV
;
A
#
# COMPACT_ATOMS: atom_id res chain seq x y z
N MET A 1 -28.14 10.87 -1.93
CA MET A 1 -27.10 10.07 -1.18
C MET A 1 -25.85 10.00 -2.02
N GLU A 2 -24.66 10.29 -1.45
CA GLU A 2 -23.40 10.17 -2.22
C GLU A 2 -22.99 8.70 -2.26
N LEU A 3 -22.94 8.10 -3.45
CA LEU A 3 -22.50 6.74 -3.65
C LEU A 3 -20.97 6.68 -3.67
N LYS A 4 -20.37 6.00 -2.69
CA LYS A 4 -18.92 5.84 -2.58
C LYS A 4 -18.56 4.39 -2.25
N PHE A 5 -17.81 3.76 -3.12
CA PHE A 5 -17.22 2.44 -2.88
C PHE A 5 -15.92 2.58 -2.08
N ARG A 6 -15.67 1.65 -1.15
CA ARG A 6 -14.38 1.57 -0.46
C ARG A 6 -13.25 1.22 -1.44
N LYS A 7 -12.04 1.48 -1.03
CA LYS A 7 -10.84 1.04 -1.75
C LYS A 7 -10.61 -0.45 -1.58
N LEU A 8 -9.90 -1.04 -2.55
CA LEU A 8 -9.54 -2.45 -2.53
C LEU A 8 -8.52 -2.72 -1.42
N ARG A 9 -8.64 -3.86 -0.76
CA ARG A 9 -7.64 -4.41 0.16
C ARG A 9 -6.54 -5.13 -0.63
N ALA A 10 -5.40 -5.39 0.01
CA ALA A 10 -4.28 -6.10 -0.62
C ALA A 10 -4.68 -7.49 -1.15
N ASP A 11 -5.49 -8.23 -0.37
CA ASP A 11 -6.01 -9.56 -0.71
C ASP A 11 -7.05 -9.60 -1.85
N GLU A 12 -7.55 -8.44 -2.26
CA GLU A 12 -8.49 -8.28 -3.38
C GLU A 12 -7.79 -7.89 -4.69
N ILE A 13 -6.47 -7.75 -4.66
CA ILE A 13 -5.69 -7.28 -5.81
C ILE A 13 -4.75 -8.38 -6.28
N ASP A 14 -4.99 -8.83 -7.49
CA ASP A 14 -4.10 -9.76 -8.18
C ASP A 14 -3.00 -9.01 -8.95
N VAL A 15 -1.87 -9.69 -9.15
CA VAL A 15 -0.70 -9.16 -9.87
C VAL A 15 -0.34 -10.08 -11.04
N ARG A 16 -0.13 -9.51 -12.22
CA ARG A 16 0.35 -10.25 -13.37
C ARG A 16 1.38 -9.47 -14.17
N ALA A 17 2.23 -10.16 -14.91
CA ALA A 17 3.05 -9.52 -15.93
C ALA A 17 2.18 -8.99 -17.07
N GLY A 18 2.27 -7.71 -17.31
CA GLY A 18 1.68 -7.07 -18.49
C GLY A 18 2.64 -7.05 -19.66
N ARG A 19 3.93 -6.88 -19.40
CA ARG A 19 4.98 -6.89 -20.43
C ARG A 19 6.28 -7.42 -19.87
N VAL A 20 6.91 -8.32 -20.61
CA VAL A 20 8.27 -8.79 -20.33
C VAL A 20 9.27 -7.86 -21.03
N ILE A 21 10.34 -7.51 -20.34
CA ILE A 21 11.44 -6.69 -20.84
C ILE A 21 12.67 -7.58 -20.88
N ASP A 22 13.13 -7.85 -22.10
CA ASP A 22 14.35 -8.61 -22.36
C ASP A 22 15.39 -7.67 -22.99
N GLY A 23 16.31 -7.17 -22.14
CA GLY A 23 17.30 -6.19 -22.55
C GLY A 23 18.38 -6.03 -21.46
N LYS A 24 19.07 -4.89 -21.44
CA LYS A 24 20.13 -4.60 -20.44
C LYS A 24 19.63 -4.70 -19.00
N LYS A 25 18.34 -4.46 -18.76
CA LYS A 25 17.64 -4.68 -17.47
C LYS A 25 16.50 -5.63 -17.77
N GLN A 26 16.71 -6.91 -17.49
CA GLN A 26 15.66 -7.92 -17.64
C GLN A 26 14.63 -7.82 -16.51
N GLY A 27 13.38 -8.09 -16.83
CA GLY A 27 12.32 -8.04 -15.84
C GLY A 27 10.93 -8.02 -16.45
N ALA A 28 9.95 -7.69 -15.62
CA ALA A 28 8.56 -7.56 -16.02
C ALA A 28 7.97 -6.21 -15.56
N LEU A 29 7.14 -5.63 -16.41
CA LEU A 29 6.19 -4.60 -15.99
C LEU A 29 4.94 -5.30 -15.49
N LEU A 30 4.61 -5.10 -14.22
CA LEU A 30 3.46 -5.70 -13.58
C LEU A 30 2.21 -4.83 -13.75
N LEU A 31 1.07 -5.49 -13.79
CA LEU A 31 -0.26 -4.90 -13.79
C LEU A 31 -1.02 -5.41 -12.57
N LEU A 32 -1.68 -4.48 -11.88
CA LEU A 32 -2.64 -4.78 -10.83
C LEU A 32 -4.02 -4.98 -11.46
N TYR A 33 -4.76 -5.97 -11.00
CA TYR A 33 -6.12 -6.21 -11.42
C TYR A 33 -6.94 -6.84 -10.30
N LYS A 34 -8.23 -6.96 -10.45
CA LYS A 34 -9.15 -7.57 -9.50
C LYS A 34 -9.99 -8.66 -10.17
N ASP A 35 -10.43 -9.63 -9.40
CA ASP A 35 -11.42 -10.62 -9.84
C ASP A 35 -12.82 -9.98 -9.98
N ALA A 36 -13.64 -10.51 -10.86
CA ALA A 36 -15.01 -10.03 -11.04
C ALA A 36 -15.91 -10.27 -9.81
N ARG A 37 -15.56 -11.24 -8.94
CA ARG A 37 -16.28 -11.46 -7.68
C ARG A 37 -16.05 -10.33 -6.69
N CYS A 38 -14.84 -9.79 -6.64
CA CYS A 38 -14.54 -8.59 -5.86
C CYS A 38 -15.47 -7.42 -6.23
N ASP A 39 -15.76 -7.23 -7.53
CA ASP A 39 -16.76 -6.23 -7.96
C ASP A 39 -18.16 -6.52 -7.45
N MET A 40 -18.57 -7.79 -7.46
CA MET A 40 -19.89 -8.21 -6.95
C MET A 40 -19.99 -7.97 -5.44
N ASP A 41 -18.96 -8.36 -4.68
CA ASP A 41 -18.91 -8.19 -3.23
C ASP A 41 -18.99 -6.70 -2.85
N LEU A 42 -18.25 -5.84 -3.55
CA LEU A 42 -18.28 -4.39 -3.32
C LEU A 42 -19.65 -3.76 -3.67
N LEU A 43 -20.31 -4.25 -4.72
CA LEU A 43 -21.68 -3.83 -5.05
C LEU A 43 -22.66 -4.28 -3.96
N ASP A 44 -22.56 -5.54 -3.52
CA ASP A 44 -23.41 -6.08 -2.44
C ASP A 44 -23.18 -5.34 -1.12
N GLU A 45 -21.94 -5.08 -0.75
CA GLU A 45 -21.56 -4.33 0.46
C GLU A 45 -22.11 -2.89 0.44
N THR A 46 -22.04 -2.22 -0.72
CA THR A 46 -22.28 -0.78 -0.81
C THR A 46 -23.75 -0.46 -1.03
N VAL A 47 -24.41 -1.18 -1.92
CA VAL A 47 -25.80 -0.88 -2.31
C VAL A 47 -26.80 -1.98 -1.96
N GLY A 48 -26.31 -3.17 -1.58
CA GLY A 48 -27.12 -4.36 -1.33
C GLY A 48 -27.42 -5.17 -2.60
N ALA A 49 -27.41 -6.48 -2.48
CA ALA A 49 -27.54 -7.42 -3.60
C ALA A 49 -28.81 -7.24 -4.47
N MET A 50 -29.88 -6.64 -3.92
CA MET A 50 -31.12 -6.38 -4.64
C MET A 50 -31.15 -5.03 -5.38
N ASN A 51 -30.18 -4.16 -5.12
CA ASN A 51 -30.16 -2.80 -5.64
C ASN A 51 -29.16 -2.58 -6.77
N TRP A 52 -28.58 -3.66 -7.28
CA TRP A 52 -27.76 -3.62 -8.49
C TRP A 52 -28.10 -4.78 -9.42
N GLN A 53 -27.82 -4.60 -10.69
CA GLN A 53 -27.99 -5.64 -11.71
C GLN A 53 -27.02 -5.41 -12.86
N ARG A 54 -26.77 -6.46 -13.66
CA ARG A 54 -25.95 -6.37 -14.87
C ARG A 54 -26.68 -6.93 -16.07
N LYS A 55 -26.37 -6.38 -17.24
CA LYS A 55 -26.87 -6.86 -18.53
C LYS A 55 -25.71 -6.95 -19.51
N HIS A 56 -25.59 -8.09 -20.17
CA HIS A 56 -24.62 -8.25 -21.26
C HIS A 56 -25.32 -8.14 -22.62
N SER A 57 -24.58 -7.60 -23.59
CA SER A 57 -24.99 -7.51 -24.99
C SER A 57 -23.80 -7.78 -25.92
N ARG A 58 -24.05 -7.91 -27.23
CA ARG A 58 -23.03 -8.17 -28.22
C ARG A 58 -22.14 -9.36 -27.87
N ASP A 59 -22.76 -10.52 -27.63
CA ASP A 59 -22.05 -11.76 -27.25
C ASP A 59 -21.11 -11.58 -26.05
N ASN A 60 -21.57 -10.85 -25.02
CA ASN A 60 -20.84 -10.49 -23.81
C ASN A 60 -19.73 -9.43 -23.99
N ALA A 61 -19.54 -8.88 -25.17
CA ALA A 61 -18.56 -7.82 -25.38
C ALA A 61 -18.88 -6.54 -24.60
N ASN A 62 -20.17 -6.22 -24.45
CA ASN A 62 -20.61 -5.07 -23.63
C ASN A 62 -21.27 -5.57 -22.36
N CYS A 63 -21.02 -4.86 -21.25
CA CYS A 63 -21.73 -5.02 -20.01
C CYS A 63 -22.22 -3.66 -19.50
N ALA A 64 -23.51 -3.59 -19.18
CA ALA A 64 -24.10 -2.49 -18.44
C ALA A 64 -24.34 -2.92 -16.99
N VAL A 65 -23.86 -2.13 -16.02
CA VAL A 65 -24.13 -2.29 -14.59
C VAL A 65 -25.07 -1.18 -14.16
N GLY A 66 -26.23 -1.57 -13.63
CA GLY A 66 -27.25 -0.68 -13.11
C GLY A 66 -27.26 -0.67 -11.59
N ILE A 67 -27.41 0.50 -11.00
CA ILE A 67 -27.63 0.70 -9.56
C ILE A 67 -28.94 1.49 -9.40
N TYR A 68 -29.78 1.07 -8.48
CA TYR A 68 -31.04 1.73 -8.20
C TYR A 68 -30.81 2.98 -7.33
N ASP A 69 -31.24 4.12 -7.84
CA ASP A 69 -31.24 5.39 -7.11
C ASP A 69 -32.61 5.56 -6.42
N SER A 70 -32.65 5.40 -5.10
CA SER A 70 -33.87 5.52 -4.32
C SER A 70 -34.43 6.94 -4.27
N ASP A 71 -33.58 7.96 -4.38
CA ASP A 71 -33.99 9.36 -4.34
C ASP A 71 -34.70 9.76 -5.64
N LYS A 72 -34.23 9.23 -6.76
CA LYS A 72 -34.80 9.45 -8.10
C LYS A 72 -35.82 8.40 -8.50
N GLN A 73 -35.87 7.27 -7.76
CA GLN A 73 -36.72 6.11 -8.08
C GLN A 73 -36.47 5.54 -9.48
N GLU A 74 -35.20 5.52 -9.90
CA GLU A 74 -34.79 5.01 -11.22
C GLU A 74 -33.52 4.19 -11.18
N TRP A 75 -33.31 3.37 -12.20
CA TRP A 75 -32.08 2.64 -12.43
C TRP A 75 -31.10 3.50 -13.22
N ILE A 76 -29.94 3.79 -12.61
CA ILE A 76 -28.82 4.46 -13.28
C ILE A 76 -27.91 3.40 -13.87
N TRP A 77 -27.60 3.51 -15.16
CA TRP A 77 -26.79 2.54 -15.88
C TRP A 77 -25.46 3.13 -16.34
N LYS A 78 -24.38 2.36 -16.19
CA LYS A 78 -23.09 2.64 -16.79
C LYS A 78 -22.60 1.38 -17.49
N GLU A 79 -22.09 1.53 -18.72
CA GLU A 79 -21.66 0.42 -19.55
C GLU A 79 -20.22 0.58 -20.00
N ASP A 80 -19.59 -0.53 -20.35
CA ASP A 80 -18.27 -0.56 -21.00
C ASP A 80 -18.13 -1.83 -21.86
N THR A 81 -17.12 -1.80 -22.72
CA THR A 81 -16.77 -2.89 -23.65
C THR A 81 -15.54 -3.61 -23.14
N GLY A 82 -15.60 -4.93 -23.06
CA GLY A 82 -14.47 -5.79 -22.76
C GLY A 82 -13.64 -6.13 -23.99
N THR A 83 -12.48 -6.69 -23.73
CA THR A 83 -11.59 -7.26 -24.74
C THR A 83 -11.46 -8.78 -24.56
N GLU A 84 -11.35 -9.52 -25.64
CA GLU A 84 -11.17 -10.97 -25.58
C GLU A 84 -9.85 -11.34 -24.91
N SER A 85 -9.86 -12.39 -24.09
CA SER A 85 -8.65 -13.00 -23.53
C SER A 85 -8.17 -14.14 -24.43
N ASN A 86 -6.86 -14.36 -24.47
CA ASN A 86 -6.27 -15.40 -25.32
C ASN A 86 -6.58 -16.85 -24.85
N ALA A 87 -7.07 -17.05 -23.63
CA ALA A 87 -7.20 -18.38 -23.03
C ALA A 87 -8.64 -18.93 -23.00
N GLU A 88 -9.65 -18.09 -22.73
CA GLU A 88 -11.08 -18.46 -22.71
C GLU A 88 -11.90 -17.26 -23.20
N ALA A 89 -11.92 -17.06 -24.51
CA ALA A 89 -12.40 -15.82 -25.12
C ALA A 89 -13.79 -15.36 -24.62
N ALA A 90 -14.80 -16.23 -24.68
CA ALA A 90 -16.17 -15.84 -24.30
C ALA A 90 -16.36 -15.54 -22.80
N LYS A 91 -15.76 -16.37 -21.92
CA LYS A 91 -15.83 -16.18 -20.46
C LYS A 91 -14.97 -15.00 -20.03
N GLY A 92 -13.79 -14.85 -20.60
CA GLY A 92 -12.91 -13.73 -20.38
C GLY A 92 -13.55 -12.41 -20.77
N LEU A 93 -14.24 -12.38 -21.93
CA LEU A 93 -14.94 -11.22 -22.45
C LEU A 93 -16.06 -10.74 -21.52
N ALA A 94 -16.88 -11.67 -21.02
CA ALA A 94 -17.95 -11.37 -20.07
C ALA A 94 -17.42 -10.79 -18.75
N SER A 95 -16.33 -11.37 -18.21
CA SER A 95 -15.70 -10.88 -16.99
C SER A 95 -15.02 -9.52 -17.20
N ASP A 96 -14.36 -9.33 -18.32
CA ASP A 96 -13.66 -8.07 -18.60
C ASP A 96 -14.64 -6.93 -18.82
N SER A 97 -15.69 -7.11 -19.61
CA SER A 97 -16.73 -6.09 -19.83
C SER A 97 -17.43 -5.69 -18.52
N PHE A 98 -17.70 -6.67 -17.63
CA PHE A 98 -18.29 -6.39 -16.33
C PHE A 98 -17.34 -5.59 -15.42
N LYS A 99 -16.08 -6.01 -15.26
CA LYS A 99 -15.09 -5.29 -14.45
C LYS A 99 -14.88 -3.85 -14.92
N ARG A 100 -14.89 -3.63 -16.25
CA ARG A 100 -14.78 -2.30 -16.84
C ARG A 100 -16.01 -1.44 -16.57
N ALA A 101 -17.21 -2.00 -16.68
CA ALA A 101 -18.45 -1.31 -16.30
C ALA A 101 -18.46 -0.93 -14.82
N CYS A 102 -17.96 -1.80 -13.91
CA CYS A 102 -17.79 -1.49 -12.50
C CYS A 102 -16.76 -0.36 -12.25
N THR A 103 -15.71 -0.29 -13.06
CA THR A 103 -14.74 0.83 -12.99
C THR A 103 -15.40 2.18 -13.31
N ASN A 104 -16.43 2.22 -14.17
CA ASN A 104 -17.22 3.42 -14.44
C ASN A 104 -18.02 3.89 -13.22
N TRP A 105 -18.33 2.98 -12.29
CA TRP A 105 -18.93 3.29 -10.99
C TRP A 105 -17.89 3.73 -9.93
N GLY A 106 -16.61 3.54 -10.20
CA GLY A 106 -15.51 3.93 -9.31
C GLY A 106 -14.82 2.74 -8.63
N ILE A 107 -15.31 1.52 -8.81
CA ILE A 107 -14.75 0.30 -8.19
C ILE A 107 -13.39 -0.05 -8.84
N GLY A 108 -12.34 -0.14 -8.03
CA GLY A 108 -10.99 -0.50 -8.48
C GLY A 108 -10.30 0.54 -9.37
N ARG A 109 -10.83 1.76 -9.44
CA ARG A 109 -10.26 2.85 -10.24
C ARG A 109 -8.88 3.26 -9.74
N GLU A 110 -8.60 3.08 -8.48
CA GLU A 110 -7.30 3.31 -7.84
C GLU A 110 -6.17 2.47 -8.44
N LEU A 111 -6.43 1.29 -8.97
CA LEU A 111 -5.41 0.42 -9.58
C LEU A 111 -4.69 1.10 -10.76
N TYR A 112 -5.36 2.02 -11.44
CA TYR A 112 -4.78 2.79 -12.54
C TYR A 112 -3.81 3.89 -12.08
N THR A 113 -3.72 4.16 -10.78
CA THR A 113 -2.79 5.15 -10.22
C THR A 113 -1.38 4.61 -10.02
N ALA A 114 -1.20 3.29 -9.95
CA ALA A 114 0.10 2.64 -9.90
C ALA A 114 0.61 2.37 -11.32
N LYS A 115 1.53 3.21 -11.80
CA LYS A 115 2.11 3.13 -13.14
C LYS A 115 3.54 2.60 -13.09
N ASN A 116 3.94 1.86 -14.13
CA ASN A 116 5.34 1.44 -14.35
C ASN A 116 5.92 0.61 -13.19
N ILE A 117 5.16 -0.35 -12.67
CA ILE A 117 5.63 -1.30 -11.67
C ILE A 117 6.63 -2.25 -12.35
N PHE A 118 7.91 -1.90 -12.31
CA PHE A 118 8.98 -2.72 -12.89
C PHE A 118 9.61 -3.60 -11.82
N VAL A 119 9.66 -4.90 -12.08
CA VAL A 119 10.30 -5.91 -11.22
C VAL A 119 11.42 -6.58 -11.99
N PRO A 120 12.68 -6.45 -11.54
CA PRO A 120 13.79 -7.20 -12.09
C PRO A 120 13.58 -8.70 -11.85
N CYS A 121 13.70 -9.53 -12.87
CA CYS A 121 13.68 -10.98 -12.74
C CYS A 121 14.45 -11.63 -13.89
N GLU A 122 15.00 -12.82 -13.64
CA GLU A 122 15.67 -13.61 -14.66
C GLU A 122 14.66 -14.20 -15.64
N LEU A 123 14.98 -14.07 -16.92
CA LEU A 123 14.18 -14.67 -17.99
C LEU A 123 14.84 -15.96 -18.45
N LYS A 124 14.04 -16.98 -18.72
CA LYS A 124 14.47 -18.22 -19.37
C LYS A 124 14.00 -18.21 -20.81
N ASP A 125 14.94 -18.19 -21.75
CA ASP A 125 14.67 -18.08 -23.19
C ASP A 125 13.76 -16.88 -23.54
N GLY A 126 14.03 -15.71 -22.93
CA GLY A 126 13.26 -14.49 -23.12
C GLY A 126 11.84 -14.52 -22.52
N LYS A 127 11.53 -15.51 -21.69
CA LYS A 127 10.20 -15.70 -21.07
C LYS A 127 10.31 -15.74 -19.54
N LEU A 128 9.24 -15.34 -18.89
CA LEU A 128 9.11 -15.51 -17.45
C LEU A 128 9.01 -17.00 -17.08
N PRO A 129 9.69 -17.43 -16.00
CA PRO A 129 9.49 -18.76 -15.44
C PRO A 129 8.01 -18.99 -15.10
N LYS A 130 7.46 -20.16 -15.44
CA LYS A 130 6.03 -20.48 -15.22
C LYS A 130 5.62 -20.52 -13.75
N TRP A 131 6.59 -20.75 -12.87
CA TRP A 131 6.37 -20.81 -11.42
C TRP A 131 6.39 -19.42 -10.75
N LEU A 132 6.88 -18.40 -11.46
CA LEU A 132 6.99 -17.05 -10.90
C LEU A 132 5.63 -16.39 -10.88
N SER A 133 5.19 -16.04 -9.70
CA SER A 133 3.96 -15.28 -9.44
C SER A 133 4.22 -14.19 -8.40
N TRP A 134 3.31 -13.25 -8.31
CA TRP A 134 3.41 -12.11 -7.41
C TRP A 134 2.06 -11.86 -6.72
N TYR A 135 2.12 -11.25 -5.56
CA TYR A 135 0.95 -10.81 -4.83
C TYR A 135 1.21 -9.45 -4.15
N VAL A 136 0.14 -8.74 -3.83
CA VAL A 136 0.22 -7.50 -3.08
C VAL A 136 0.25 -7.85 -1.60
N GLU A 137 1.34 -7.47 -0.94
CA GLU A 137 1.48 -7.67 0.50
C GLU A 137 0.89 -6.48 1.27
N GLU A 138 1.14 -5.27 0.80
CA GLU A 138 0.70 -4.06 1.47
C GLU A 138 0.23 -3.02 0.44
N ILE A 139 -0.86 -2.34 0.76
CA ILE A 139 -1.36 -1.21 -0.03
C ILE A 139 -1.99 -0.17 0.88
N GLU A 140 -1.63 1.09 0.63
CA GLU A 140 -2.26 2.24 1.28
C GLU A 140 -2.64 3.30 0.25
N TYR A 141 -3.61 4.12 0.59
CA TYR A 141 -4.16 5.14 -0.28
C TYR A 141 -4.05 6.52 0.36
N ASN A 142 -3.71 7.52 -0.46
CA ASN A 142 -3.71 8.91 -0.02
C ASN A 142 -5.16 9.47 0.04
N GLU A 143 -5.29 10.71 0.50
CA GLU A 143 -6.58 11.41 0.59
C GLU A 143 -7.33 11.53 -0.75
N ARG A 144 -6.60 11.48 -1.88
CA ARG A 144 -7.18 11.48 -3.23
C ARG A 144 -7.63 10.09 -3.69
N GLY A 145 -7.37 9.05 -2.87
CA GLY A 145 -7.66 7.66 -3.20
C GLY A 145 -6.68 7.06 -4.22
N GLU A 146 -5.49 7.64 -4.38
CA GLU A 146 -4.42 7.11 -5.21
C GLU A 146 -3.53 6.19 -4.37
N ILE A 147 -2.93 5.17 -4.97
CA ILE A 147 -1.99 4.27 -4.30
C ILE A 147 -0.76 5.05 -3.85
N ALA A 148 -0.62 5.21 -2.54
CA ALA A 148 0.49 5.87 -1.86
C ALA A 148 1.60 4.89 -1.52
N THR A 149 1.27 3.81 -0.81
CA THR A 149 2.15 2.69 -0.49
C THR A 149 1.75 1.47 -1.31
N LEU A 150 2.71 0.74 -1.84
CA LEU A 150 2.50 -0.53 -2.55
C LEU A 150 3.72 -1.42 -2.36
N VAL A 151 3.52 -2.55 -1.70
CA VAL A 151 4.53 -3.60 -1.54
C VAL A 151 4.06 -4.84 -2.29
N ILE A 152 4.91 -5.36 -3.19
CA ILE A 152 4.64 -6.58 -3.93
C ILE A 152 5.71 -7.61 -3.60
N CYS A 153 5.29 -8.81 -3.27
CA CYS A 153 6.15 -9.96 -3.02
C CYS A 153 6.05 -10.99 -4.16
N ASP A 154 7.10 -11.80 -4.28
CA ASP A 154 7.08 -13.00 -5.11
C ASP A 154 6.50 -14.21 -4.32
N ASN A 155 6.37 -15.34 -4.98
CA ASN A 155 5.88 -16.59 -4.36
C ASN A 155 6.83 -17.23 -3.33
N ASN A 156 7.97 -16.61 -3.04
CA ASN A 156 8.90 -16.98 -1.96
C ASN A 156 8.93 -15.91 -0.86
N ASP A 157 7.93 -15.04 -0.82
CA ASP A 157 7.78 -13.93 0.14
C ASP A 157 8.93 -12.90 0.08
N ASN A 158 9.67 -12.84 -1.04
CA ASN A 158 10.65 -11.79 -1.23
C ASN A 158 9.96 -10.52 -1.75
N ILE A 159 10.26 -9.38 -1.15
CA ILE A 159 9.82 -8.09 -1.66
C ILE A 159 10.53 -7.81 -2.98
N VAL A 160 9.76 -7.71 -4.05
CA VAL A 160 10.26 -7.43 -5.40
C VAL A 160 9.94 -6.02 -5.89
N TYR A 161 8.98 -5.37 -5.25
CA TYR A 161 8.63 -3.97 -5.51
C TYR A 161 8.18 -3.30 -4.22
N ASN A 162 8.70 -2.10 -3.96
CA ASN A 162 8.33 -1.31 -2.80
C ASN A 162 8.24 0.17 -3.20
N LYS A 163 7.02 0.70 -3.18
CA LYS A 163 6.72 2.12 -3.30
C LYS A 163 6.15 2.57 -1.96
N GLN A 164 6.86 3.40 -1.23
CA GLN A 164 6.34 4.05 -0.03
C GLN A 164 5.92 5.49 -0.34
N ALA A 165 4.87 5.94 0.31
CA ALA A 165 4.54 7.35 0.30
C ALA A 165 5.73 8.12 0.90
N HIS A 166 6.30 9.06 0.14
CA HIS A 166 7.13 10.08 0.76
C HIS A 166 6.21 10.88 1.68
N ILE A 167 6.27 10.60 2.98
CA ILE A 167 5.73 11.51 3.97
C ILE A 167 6.58 12.76 3.80
N ASN A 168 6.02 13.80 3.17
CA ASN A 168 6.59 15.13 3.20
C ASN A 168 6.52 15.59 4.65
N THR A 169 7.51 15.22 5.45
CA THR A 169 7.87 15.98 6.63
C THR A 169 8.20 17.38 6.12
N PRO A 170 7.54 18.43 6.64
CA PRO A 170 7.92 19.79 6.28
C PRO A 170 9.41 19.92 6.55
N ASN A 171 10.17 20.32 5.55
CA ASN A 171 11.60 20.59 5.64
C ASN A 171 11.86 21.57 6.80
N LEU A 172 12.31 21.04 7.92
CA LEU A 172 12.91 21.79 9.02
C LEU A 172 14.41 21.53 8.99
N HIS A 173 15.10 21.94 7.94
CA HIS A 173 16.53 22.18 7.91
C HIS A 173 16.91 22.87 6.60
N LYS A 174 16.76 24.21 6.60
CA LYS A 174 17.72 25.07 5.95
C LYS A 174 18.45 25.81 7.07
N SER A 175 19.61 25.28 7.40
CA SER A 175 20.62 26.02 8.12
C SER A 175 21.24 27.01 7.13
N GLU A 176 20.94 28.28 7.29
CA GLU A 176 21.80 29.35 6.80
C GLU A 176 22.69 29.77 7.96
N GLU A 177 23.99 29.57 7.79
CA GLU A 177 25.04 30.27 8.54
C GLU A 177 24.92 31.75 8.26
N VAL A 178 24.88 32.57 9.29
CA VAL A 178 25.55 33.87 9.35
C VAL A 178 25.63 34.38 10.81
N ASP A 179 26.87 34.52 11.24
CA ASP A 179 27.47 35.49 12.16
C ASP A 179 26.80 36.02 13.44
N LYS A 180 27.65 35.86 14.45
CA LYS A 180 27.79 36.53 15.75
C LYS A 180 27.35 37.98 15.82
N GLN A 181 26.71 38.34 16.93
CA GLN A 181 27.23 39.28 17.96
C GLN A 181 26.21 39.50 19.11
N THR A 182 26.72 39.20 20.30
CA THR A 182 26.65 39.92 21.61
C THR A 182 25.38 40.70 22.02
N ASP A 183 24.87 40.41 23.16
CA ASP A 183 24.90 41.04 24.47
C ASP A 183 23.60 41.06 25.26
N ASN A 184 23.75 40.63 26.54
CA ASN A 184 23.18 41.15 27.80
C ASN A 184 21.75 40.88 28.24
N GLU A 185 21.74 40.03 29.27
CA GLU A 185 21.15 40.24 30.63
C GLU A 185 19.75 40.87 30.82
N LYS A 186 18.84 40.14 31.46
CA LYS A 186 18.47 40.34 32.87
C LYS A 186 17.40 39.37 33.37
N GLU A 187 17.71 38.86 34.53
CA GLU A 187 16.86 38.14 35.48
C GLU A 187 15.54 38.85 35.81
N THR A 188 14.49 38.10 36.14
CA THR A 188 13.82 38.20 37.44
C THR A 188 12.89 37.00 37.71
N LYS A 189 12.85 36.68 38.98
CA LYS A 189 12.35 35.53 39.72
C LYS A 189 10.84 35.49 39.96
N HIS A 190 10.45 34.24 40.38
CA HIS A 190 9.31 33.84 41.25
C HIS A 190 7.91 33.82 40.63
N ASP A 191 7.08 32.81 40.80
CA ASP A 191 6.74 32.00 41.97
C ASP A 191 6.08 30.67 41.61
N GLU A 192 6.07 29.82 42.59
CA GLU A 192 5.68 28.45 42.79
C GLU A 192 4.29 27.98 42.34
N ASN A 193 4.28 26.69 42.01
CA ASN A 193 3.30 25.68 42.39
C ASN A 193 1.99 25.54 41.59
N SER A 194 2.05 24.64 40.63
CA SER A 194 0.97 23.66 40.40
C SER A 194 1.57 22.43 39.68
N GLU A 195 1.94 21.43 40.47
CA GLU A 195 2.19 20.07 39.96
C GLU A 195 0.90 19.57 39.35
N SER A 196 0.83 19.62 38.03
CA SER A 196 -0.27 19.08 37.27
C SER A 196 0.17 17.89 36.44
N LYS A 197 -0.74 16.94 36.34
CA LYS A 197 -0.64 15.65 35.61
C LYS A 197 -0.20 15.72 34.13
N GLU A 198 0.16 16.90 33.62
CA GLU A 198 0.67 17.12 32.26
C GLU A 198 2.14 16.77 32.11
N ASP A 199 2.92 16.85 33.19
CA ASP A 199 4.37 16.62 33.14
C ASP A 199 4.74 15.13 32.95
N PHE A 200 3.91 14.24 33.51
CA PHE A 200 4.12 12.79 33.31
C PHE A 200 3.84 12.29 31.87
N ARG A 201 2.96 12.97 31.16
CA ARG A 201 2.58 12.60 29.80
C ARG A 201 3.64 13.03 28.79
N SER A 202 4.20 14.23 28.96
CA SER A 202 5.29 14.75 28.12
C SER A 202 6.57 13.92 28.30
N VAL A 203 6.93 13.54 29.52
CA VAL A 203 8.09 12.67 29.80
C VAL A 203 7.89 11.26 29.22
N PHE A 204 6.68 10.73 29.28
CA PHE A 204 6.38 9.40 28.73
C PHE A 204 6.39 9.41 27.19
N GLU A 205 5.94 10.46 26.55
CA GLU A 205 6.04 10.66 25.09
C GLU A 205 7.47 10.92 24.64
N GLU A 206 8.30 11.62 25.40
CA GLU A 206 9.72 11.82 25.12
C GLU A 206 10.50 10.48 25.22
N VAL A 207 10.28 9.71 26.28
CA VAL A 207 10.93 8.39 26.46
C VAL A 207 10.52 7.41 25.35
N GLN A 208 9.24 7.39 24.95
CA GLN A 208 8.79 6.56 23.84
C GLN A 208 9.40 6.98 22.50
N ASN A 209 9.57 8.28 22.26
CA ASN A 209 10.22 8.79 21.05
C ASN A 209 11.72 8.47 21.02
N GLU A 210 12.40 8.51 22.17
CA GLU A 210 13.82 8.14 22.26
C GLU A 210 14.01 6.63 22.02
N ASP A 211 13.18 5.78 22.61
CA ASP A 211 13.20 4.33 22.39
C ASP A 211 12.91 3.98 20.92
N LEU A 212 11.95 4.65 20.29
CA LEU A 212 11.65 4.47 18.89
C LEU A 212 12.83 4.89 17.99
N THR A 213 13.44 6.06 18.26
CA THR A 213 14.58 6.57 17.50
C THR A 213 15.78 5.63 17.63
N ASN A 214 16.05 5.10 18.82
CA ASN A 214 17.11 4.15 19.07
C ASN A 214 16.87 2.85 18.30
N ALA A 215 15.65 2.32 18.32
CA ALA A 215 15.27 1.11 17.60
C ALA A 215 15.37 1.29 16.06
N GLU A 216 14.94 2.43 15.53
CA GLU A 216 15.02 2.72 14.08
C GLU A 216 16.48 2.83 13.59
N ASN A 217 17.43 3.19 14.43
CA ASN A 217 18.85 3.32 14.09
C ASN A 217 19.65 2.01 14.18
N VAL A 218 19.09 0.91 14.68
CA VAL A 218 19.76 -0.39 14.71
C VAL A 218 20.05 -0.85 13.28
N GLU A 219 21.29 -1.29 13.01
CA GLU A 219 21.71 -1.75 11.67
C GLU A 219 21.65 -3.28 11.55
N ILE A 220 21.16 -3.75 10.42
CA ILE A 220 21.26 -5.15 9.99
C ILE A 220 22.32 -5.26 8.91
N VAL A 221 23.16 -6.29 9.02
CA VAL A 221 24.17 -6.63 7.99
C VAL A 221 23.71 -7.89 7.25
N TYR A 222 23.44 -7.76 5.95
CA TYR A 222 23.08 -8.88 5.09
C TYR A 222 24.27 -9.77 4.74
N LYS A 223 24.03 -10.99 4.28
CA LYS A 223 25.10 -11.94 3.87
C LYS A 223 26.02 -11.40 2.77
N ASN A 224 25.53 -10.47 1.95
CA ASN A 224 26.29 -9.80 0.88
C ASN A 224 27.11 -8.59 1.39
N GLY A 225 27.10 -8.32 2.70
CA GLY A 225 27.80 -7.20 3.32
C GLY A 225 27.05 -5.85 3.27
N THR A 226 25.87 -5.79 2.66
CA THR A 226 25.04 -4.58 2.66
C THR A 226 24.50 -4.33 4.07
N LYS A 227 24.42 -3.06 4.47
CA LYS A 227 23.87 -2.63 5.75
C LYS A 227 22.59 -1.85 5.53
N GLU A 228 21.60 -2.05 6.39
CA GLU A 228 20.35 -1.32 6.39
C GLU A 228 19.87 -1.08 7.82
N ARG A 229 19.20 0.05 8.06
CA ARG A 229 18.63 0.34 9.39
C ARG A 229 17.29 -0.35 9.55
N VAL A 230 17.03 -0.87 10.77
CA VAL A 230 15.75 -1.55 11.09
C VAL A 230 14.56 -0.62 10.86
N GLY A 231 14.70 0.66 11.14
CA GLY A 231 13.65 1.67 10.90
C GLY A 231 13.28 1.88 9.42
N ASN A 232 14.14 1.49 8.49
CA ASN A 232 13.89 1.57 7.05
C ASN A 232 13.23 0.31 6.49
N LEU A 233 13.09 -0.72 7.33
CA LEU A 233 12.50 -1.98 6.89
C LEU A 233 10.97 -1.85 6.75
N PRO A 234 10.39 -2.45 5.72
CA PRO A 234 8.94 -2.61 5.62
C PRO A 234 8.37 -3.34 6.84
N ILE A 235 7.11 -3.06 7.20
CA ILE A 235 6.43 -3.64 8.36
C ILE A 235 6.46 -5.18 8.36
N VAL A 236 6.36 -5.79 7.18
CA VAL A 236 6.45 -7.25 7.00
C VAL A 236 7.80 -7.81 7.43
N TRP A 237 8.87 -7.11 7.08
CA TRP A 237 10.21 -7.48 7.51
C TRP A 237 10.41 -7.28 9.01
N LEU A 238 9.82 -6.22 9.58
CA LEU A 238 9.79 -6.02 11.03
C LEU A 238 9.08 -7.18 11.73
N ARG A 239 7.91 -7.61 11.21
CA ARG A 239 7.18 -8.79 11.74
C ARG A 239 7.98 -10.07 11.59
N THR A 240 8.61 -10.29 10.44
CA THR A 240 9.47 -11.45 10.21
C THR A 240 10.69 -11.42 11.12
N LEU A 241 11.30 -10.25 11.31
CA LEU A 241 12.46 -10.06 12.16
C LEU A 241 12.12 -10.23 13.63
N SER A 242 10.97 -9.72 14.10
CA SER A 242 10.50 -9.85 15.48
C SER A 242 10.26 -11.30 15.90
N ASN A 243 9.99 -12.19 14.94
CA ASN A 243 9.78 -13.62 15.15
C ASN A 243 11.06 -14.48 15.01
N LYS A 244 12.23 -13.88 14.72
CA LYS A 244 13.50 -14.62 14.67
C LYS A 244 13.93 -15.07 16.05
N THR A 245 14.54 -16.25 16.13
CA THR A 245 15.03 -16.82 17.38
C THR A 245 16.55 -16.96 17.45
N GLU A 246 17.25 -16.60 16.37
CA GLU A 246 18.69 -16.72 16.28
C GLU A 246 19.38 -15.56 17.02
N GLU A 247 20.32 -15.89 17.93
CA GLU A 247 21.03 -14.92 18.78
C GLU A 247 21.72 -13.79 17.98
N LYS A 248 22.19 -14.09 16.76
CA LYS A 248 22.82 -13.08 15.88
C LYS A 248 21.88 -11.95 15.43
N TYR A 249 20.55 -12.12 15.58
CA TYR A 249 19.55 -11.10 15.24
C TYR A 249 18.89 -10.47 16.46
N LYS A 250 19.35 -10.78 17.67
CA LYS A 250 18.71 -10.38 18.92
C LYS A 250 18.44 -8.88 19.00
N GLU A 251 19.46 -8.06 18.74
CA GLU A 251 19.33 -6.59 18.78
C GLU A 251 18.34 -6.09 17.73
N ALA A 252 18.44 -6.57 16.51
CA ALA A 252 17.54 -6.19 15.42
C ALA A 252 16.10 -6.70 15.67
N MET A 253 15.94 -7.86 16.29
CA MET A 253 14.65 -8.41 16.70
C MET A 253 13.96 -7.53 17.76
N GLU A 254 14.69 -7.13 18.81
CA GLU A 254 14.14 -6.24 19.84
C GLU A 254 13.81 -4.85 19.26
N ALA A 255 14.64 -4.33 18.37
CA ALA A 255 14.35 -3.11 17.64
C ALA A 255 13.07 -3.23 16.80
N ALA A 256 12.90 -4.31 16.06
CA ALA A 256 11.70 -4.56 15.28
C ALA A 256 10.44 -4.64 16.15
N LYS A 257 10.49 -5.32 17.30
CA LYS A 257 9.38 -5.36 18.29
C LYS A 257 9.03 -3.97 18.81
N THR A 258 10.03 -3.18 19.16
CA THR A 258 9.85 -1.81 19.65
C THR A 258 9.16 -0.94 18.59
N ILE A 259 9.61 -1.02 17.33
CA ILE A 259 9.02 -0.27 16.21
C ILE A 259 7.58 -0.73 15.96
N LEU A 260 7.31 -2.04 15.92
CA LEU A 260 5.97 -2.59 15.72
C LEU A 260 5.01 -2.11 16.82
N LYS A 261 5.46 -2.12 18.07
CA LYS A 261 4.65 -1.69 19.23
C LYS A 261 4.40 -0.18 19.21
N LEU A 262 5.42 0.65 19.03
CA LEU A 262 5.34 2.10 19.21
C LEU A 262 4.82 2.82 17.96
N LYS A 263 5.21 2.37 16.76
CA LYS A 263 4.85 3.02 15.50
C LYS A 263 3.58 2.46 14.88
N TYR A 264 3.36 1.16 15.01
CA TYR A 264 2.23 0.46 14.37
C TYR A 264 1.17 -0.04 15.36
N ASN A 265 1.37 0.16 16.67
CA ASN A 265 0.45 -0.25 17.75
C ASN A 265 0.14 -1.76 17.74
N GLU A 266 1.12 -2.58 17.37
CA GLU A 266 1.00 -4.04 17.32
C GLU A 266 1.42 -4.68 18.65
N SER A 267 0.66 -5.70 19.06
CA SER A 267 1.04 -6.58 20.19
C SER A 267 1.99 -7.67 19.69
N VAL A 268 3.29 -7.55 19.98
CA VAL A 268 4.36 -8.48 19.53
C VAL A 268 4.92 -9.28 20.70
#